data_b5a725064cea33cba786186da9167d05
#
_entry.id   b5a725064cea33cba786186da9167d05
#
_cell.length_a   1.000
_cell.length_b   1.000
_cell.length_c   1.000
_cell.angle_alpha   90.00
_cell.angle_beta   90.00
_cell.angle_gamma   90.00
#
_symmetry.space_group_name_H-M   'P 1'
#
loop_
_entity.id
_entity.type
_entity.pdbx_description
1 polymer ?
#
loop_
_entity_poly.entity_id
_entity_poly.type
_entity_poly.pdbx_seq_one_letter_code
_entity_poly.pdbx_strand_id
1 'polypeptide(L)'
;GTMVAGWLALEDIKGDAGRFFICPKSHLFDYAKMDFTNIITTNHKSYIKNIVNIVKDNKFQVKAPKLDKGDILLWNSLTIHGSLASQSESNSRSSITFHVIKSSSNFQVFRNISRKLDYDRKFLFNIFRPKDLSKNRNKTIFFIEKNFPKIFYKLKNIAIELKIKKN
;
A
#
# COMPACT_ATOMS: atom_id res chain seq x y z
N GLY A 1 10.10 10.45 -5.58
CA GLY A 1 9.78 9.67 -4.39
C GLY A 1 11.02 8.98 -3.86
N THR A 2 11.19 9.00 -2.54
CA THR A 2 12.35 8.38 -1.87
C THR A 2 12.04 6.96 -1.36
N MET A 3 10.81 6.50 -1.54
CA MET A 3 10.37 5.17 -1.13
C MET A 3 10.42 4.20 -2.30
N VAL A 4 10.93 3.00 -2.05
CA VAL A 4 10.87 1.86 -2.95
C VAL A 4 9.98 0.82 -2.32
N ALA A 5 9.09 0.24 -3.10
CA ALA A 5 8.26 -0.88 -2.69
C ALA A 5 8.71 -2.16 -3.39
N GLY A 6 8.52 -3.28 -2.72
CA GLY A 6 8.78 -4.60 -3.26
C GLY A 6 7.63 -5.56 -2.99
N TRP A 7 7.42 -6.47 -3.92
CA TRP A 7 6.44 -7.53 -3.87
C TRP A 7 7.11 -8.85 -4.18
N LEU A 8 7.25 -9.71 -3.17
CA LEU A 8 7.88 -11.02 -3.27
C LEU A 8 6.78 -12.07 -3.46
N ALA A 9 6.85 -12.85 -4.53
CA ALA A 9 5.94 -13.97 -4.76
C ALA A 9 6.32 -15.16 -3.87
N LEU A 10 5.35 -15.68 -3.09
CA LEU A 10 5.54 -16.87 -2.25
C LEU A 10 5.11 -18.16 -2.96
N GLU A 11 4.53 -18.04 -4.13
CA GLU A 11 4.08 -19.12 -5.02
C GLU A 11 4.15 -18.66 -6.47
N ASP A 12 4.03 -19.58 -7.42
CA ASP A 12 3.91 -19.25 -8.84
C ASP A 12 2.57 -18.57 -9.12
N ILE A 13 2.59 -17.31 -9.55
CA ILE A 13 1.38 -16.52 -9.75
C ILE A 13 0.78 -16.82 -11.12
N LYS A 14 -0.35 -17.53 -11.13
CA LYS A 14 -1.07 -17.88 -12.36
C LYS A 14 -1.69 -16.67 -13.05
N GLY A 15 -1.95 -16.78 -14.35
CA GLY A 15 -2.48 -15.68 -15.17
C GLY A 15 -3.81 -15.12 -14.69
N ASP A 16 -4.66 -15.98 -14.20
CA ASP A 16 -6.04 -15.73 -13.73
C ASP A 16 -6.14 -15.41 -12.23
N ALA A 17 -5.02 -15.50 -11.48
CA ALA A 17 -4.98 -15.21 -10.03
C ALA A 17 -5.01 -13.72 -9.67
N GLY A 18 -5.30 -12.84 -10.63
CA GLY A 18 -5.33 -11.39 -10.40
C GLY A 18 -3.93 -10.81 -10.18
N ARG A 19 -3.03 -11.02 -11.13
CA ARG A 19 -1.61 -10.60 -11.05
C ARG A 19 -1.45 -9.15 -10.66
N PHE A 20 -0.37 -8.88 -9.95
CA PHE A 20 0.08 -7.52 -9.65
C PHE A 20 0.50 -6.84 -10.96
N PHE A 21 0.12 -5.57 -11.12
CA PHE A 21 0.51 -4.78 -12.29
C PHE A 21 1.22 -3.51 -11.90
N ILE A 22 2.03 -3.01 -12.82
CA ILE A 22 2.66 -1.70 -12.76
C ILE A 22 2.44 -0.97 -14.08
N CYS A 23 2.47 0.37 -14.02
CA CYS A 23 2.54 1.22 -15.20
C CYS A 23 3.97 1.79 -15.32
N PRO A 24 4.87 1.19 -16.12
CA PRO A 24 6.22 1.69 -16.28
C PRO A 24 6.23 3.15 -16.72
N LYS A 25 7.22 3.92 -16.20
CA LYS A 25 7.39 5.36 -16.45
C LYS A 25 6.32 6.27 -15.84
N SER A 26 5.26 5.75 -15.23
CA SER A 26 4.24 6.60 -14.59
C SER A 26 4.80 7.41 -13.42
N HIS A 27 5.91 7.00 -12.80
CA HIS A 27 6.61 7.76 -11.76
C HIS A 27 7.23 9.09 -12.26
N LEU A 28 7.30 9.28 -13.58
CA LEU A 28 7.77 10.54 -14.20
C LEU A 28 6.62 11.53 -14.42
N PHE A 29 5.38 11.13 -14.20
CA PHE A 29 4.23 12.01 -14.29
C PHE A 29 4.28 13.08 -13.19
N ASP A 30 3.92 14.31 -13.54
CA ASP A 30 3.84 15.42 -12.59
C ASP A 30 2.57 15.35 -11.77
N TYR A 31 2.63 14.63 -10.65
CA TYR A 31 1.50 14.47 -9.74
C TYR A 31 1.12 15.77 -9.00
N ALA A 32 1.96 16.81 -9.02
CA ALA A 32 1.62 18.10 -8.42
C ALA A 32 0.47 18.81 -9.16
N LYS A 33 0.22 18.43 -10.42
CA LYS A 33 -0.91 18.94 -11.21
C LYS A 33 -2.24 18.26 -10.88
N MET A 34 -2.23 17.25 -10.03
CA MET A 34 -3.45 16.57 -9.63
C MET A 34 -4.15 17.32 -8.50
N ASP A 35 -5.46 17.40 -8.60
CA ASP A 35 -6.29 17.75 -7.46
C ASP A 35 -6.35 16.56 -6.48
N PHE A 36 -5.56 16.66 -5.41
CA PHE A 36 -5.54 15.68 -4.32
C PHE A 36 -6.64 15.89 -3.27
N THR A 37 -7.66 16.68 -3.54
CA THR A 37 -8.81 16.81 -2.62
C THR A 37 -9.49 15.47 -2.41
N ASN A 38 -9.42 14.58 -3.39
CA ASN A 38 -9.93 13.21 -3.33
C ASN A 38 -8.77 12.19 -3.20
N ILE A 39 -8.24 12.05 -2.00
CA ILE A 39 -7.26 11.02 -1.70
C ILE A 39 -7.96 9.67 -1.44
N ILE A 40 -7.18 8.59 -1.54
CA ILE A 40 -7.66 7.21 -1.39
C ILE A 40 -8.50 6.98 -0.11
N THR A 41 -8.24 7.74 0.96
CA THR A 41 -8.91 7.60 2.26
C THR A 41 -10.21 8.41 2.38
N THR A 42 -10.41 9.43 1.55
CA THR A 42 -11.61 10.28 1.61
C THR A 42 -12.65 9.88 0.58
N ASN A 43 -12.22 9.59 -0.64
CA ASN A 43 -13.09 9.14 -1.72
C ASN A 43 -12.37 8.16 -2.65
N HIS A 44 -12.39 6.88 -2.28
CA HIS A 44 -11.70 5.83 -3.03
C HIS A 44 -12.16 5.72 -4.48
N LYS A 45 -13.46 5.83 -4.77
CA LYS A 45 -13.98 5.72 -6.15
C LYS A 45 -13.46 6.85 -7.03
N SER A 46 -13.49 8.09 -6.54
CA SER A 46 -12.99 9.26 -7.26
C SER A 46 -11.48 9.18 -7.46
N TYR A 47 -10.74 8.75 -6.43
CA TYR A 47 -9.31 8.52 -6.54
C TYR A 47 -8.96 7.52 -7.65
N ILE A 48 -9.61 6.34 -7.65
CA ILE A 48 -9.37 5.32 -8.69
C ILE A 48 -9.73 5.84 -10.08
N LYS A 49 -10.86 6.56 -10.22
CA LYS A 49 -11.25 7.18 -11.50
C LYS A 49 -10.17 8.13 -12.02
N ASN A 50 -9.62 8.98 -11.15
CA ASN A 50 -8.55 9.90 -11.51
C ASN A 50 -7.29 9.15 -11.97
N ILE A 51 -6.88 8.10 -11.24
CA ILE A 51 -5.73 7.27 -11.63
C ILE A 51 -5.96 6.59 -12.98
N VAL A 52 -7.15 6.05 -13.22
CA VAL A 52 -7.51 5.44 -14.52
C VAL A 52 -7.45 6.47 -15.66
N ASN A 53 -7.94 7.68 -15.43
CA ASN A 53 -7.85 8.76 -16.43
C ASN A 53 -6.39 9.10 -16.75
N ILE A 54 -5.53 9.25 -15.73
CA ILE A 54 -4.09 9.51 -15.93
C ILE A 54 -3.46 8.41 -16.80
N VAL A 55 -3.76 7.13 -16.51
CA VAL A 55 -3.24 6.02 -17.29
C VAL A 55 -3.67 6.12 -18.76
N LYS A 56 -4.93 6.44 -19.00
CA LYS A 56 -5.49 6.58 -20.37
C LYS A 56 -4.94 7.77 -21.11
N ASP A 57 -4.98 8.97 -20.49
CA ASP A 57 -4.62 10.23 -21.11
C ASP A 57 -3.13 10.28 -21.47
N ASN A 58 -2.29 9.67 -20.63
CA ASN A 58 -0.85 9.58 -20.86
C ASN A 58 -0.43 8.29 -21.59
N LYS A 59 -1.38 7.44 -21.97
CA LYS A 59 -1.14 6.17 -22.70
C LYS A 59 -0.13 5.26 -21.98
N PHE A 60 -0.13 5.26 -20.65
CA PHE A 60 0.74 4.38 -19.88
C PHE A 60 0.36 2.93 -20.11
N GLN A 61 1.35 2.10 -20.42
CA GLN A 61 1.14 0.68 -20.55
C GLN A 61 0.94 0.03 -19.17
N VAL A 62 -0.08 -0.81 -19.05
CA VAL A 62 -0.28 -1.66 -17.87
C VAL A 62 0.46 -2.97 -18.12
N LYS A 63 1.45 -3.29 -17.29
CA LYS A 63 2.23 -4.53 -17.36
C LYS A 63 2.02 -5.36 -16.10
N ALA A 64 1.54 -6.58 -16.27
CA ALA A 64 1.35 -7.56 -15.20
C ALA A 64 2.27 -8.76 -15.46
N PRO A 65 3.54 -8.70 -15.04
CA PRO A 65 4.50 -9.76 -15.32
C PRO A 65 4.04 -11.09 -14.69
N LYS A 66 4.41 -12.18 -15.33
CA LYS A 66 4.40 -13.49 -14.67
C LYS A 66 5.49 -13.45 -13.60
N LEU A 67 5.15 -13.90 -12.40
CA LEU A 67 6.10 -14.01 -11.30
C LEU A 67 6.07 -15.47 -10.81
N ASP A 68 7.22 -16.09 -10.81
CA ASP A 68 7.39 -17.41 -10.23
C ASP A 68 7.74 -17.27 -8.74
N LYS A 69 7.60 -18.32 -7.97
CA LYS A 69 7.93 -18.34 -6.53
C LYS A 69 9.37 -17.85 -6.30
N GLY A 70 9.52 -16.84 -5.47
CA GLY A 70 10.82 -16.23 -5.15
C GLY A 70 11.14 -14.98 -5.98
N ASP A 71 10.40 -14.71 -7.05
CA ASP A 71 10.56 -13.48 -7.80
C ASP A 71 10.17 -12.24 -6.99
N ILE A 72 10.90 -11.15 -7.23
CA ILE A 72 10.64 -9.87 -6.60
C ILE A 72 10.38 -8.80 -7.66
N LEU A 73 9.24 -8.16 -7.57
CA LEU A 73 8.95 -6.96 -8.34
C LEU A 73 9.24 -5.72 -7.48
N LEU A 74 10.11 -4.85 -7.96
CA LEU A 74 10.45 -3.58 -7.28
C LEU A 74 9.92 -2.40 -8.07
N TRP A 75 9.39 -1.38 -7.38
CA TRP A 75 8.92 -0.15 -8.01
C TRP A 75 9.10 1.09 -7.13
N ASN A 76 9.17 2.25 -7.76
CA ASN A 76 9.20 3.55 -7.10
C ASN A 76 7.82 3.88 -6.53
N SER A 77 7.76 4.56 -5.40
CA SER A 77 6.50 4.95 -4.73
C SER A 77 5.52 5.75 -5.60
N LEU A 78 6.03 6.46 -6.61
CA LEU A 78 5.21 7.25 -7.55
C LEU A 78 4.74 6.43 -8.76
N THR A 79 5.15 5.18 -8.90
CA THR A 79 4.70 4.30 -9.98
C THR A 79 3.25 3.90 -9.74
N ILE A 80 2.38 4.12 -10.72
CA ILE A 80 1.01 3.60 -10.68
C ILE A 80 1.08 2.07 -10.71
N HIS A 81 0.42 1.46 -9.75
CA HIS A 81 0.43 0.02 -9.56
C HIS A 81 -0.87 -0.47 -8.92
N GLY A 82 -1.08 -1.74 -8.97
CA GLY A 82 -2.26 -2.36 -8.37
C GLY A 82 -2.35 -3.85 -8.67
N SER A 83 -3.55 -4.37 -8.59
CA SER A 83 -3.84 -5.77 -8.87
C SER A 83 -4.95 -5.87 -9.89
N LEU A 84 -4.79 -6.78 -10.84
CA LEU A 84 -5.87 -7.17 -11.72
C LEU A 84 -6.95 -7.92 -10.93
N ALA A 85 -8.17 -7.94 -11.42
CA ALA A 85 -9.22 -8.77 -10.87
C ALA A 85 -8.84 -10.25 -11.01
N SER A 86 -9.08 -11.05 -9.96
CA SER A 86 -8.97 -12.49 -10.06
C SER A 86 -10.11 -13.03 -10.93
N GLN A 87 -9.78 -13.94 -11.81
CA GLN A 87 -10.74 -14.69 -12.66
C GLN A 87 -10.85 -16.14 -12.21
N SER A 88 -10.11 -16.51 -11.16
CA SER A 88 -10.09 -17.86 -10.60
C SER A 88 -10.54 -17.83 -9.15
N GLU A 89 -11.32 -18.82 -8.75
CA GLU A 89 -11.69 -19.07 -7.36
C GLU A 89 -10.66 -19.97 -6.65
N SER A 90 -9.86 -20.72 -7.41
CA SER A 90 -8.92 -21.72 -6.90
C SER A 90 -7.47 -21.25 -6.86
N ASN A 91 -7.08 -20.28 -7.70
CA ASN A 91 -5.71 -19.79 -7.77
C ASN A 91 -5.49 -18.60 -6.84
N SER A 92 -4.53 -18.73 -5.94
CA SER A 92 -4.16 -17.70 -4.98
C SER A 92 -3.01 -16.83 -5.51
N ARG A 93 -2.72 -15.77 -4.74
CA ARG A 93 -1.63 -14.83 -4.99
C ARG A 93 -0.97 -14.46 -3.67
N SER A 94 -0.32 -15.46 -3.07
CA SER A 94 0.38 -15.27 -1.81
C SER A 94 1.66 -14.49 -2.00
N SER A 95 1.86 -13.46 -1.22
CA SER A 95 3.00 -12.55 -1.36
C SER A 95 3.39 -11.85 -0.07
N ILE A 96 4.61 -11.36 -0.02
CA ILE A 96 5.06 -10.40 0.98
C ILE A 96 5.30 -9.06 0.28
N THR A 97 4.65 -8.02 0.77
CA THR A 97 4.90 -6.65 0.33
C THR A 97 5.73 -5.91 1.38
N PHE A 98 6.76 -5.23 0.94
CA PHE A 98 7.62 -4.43 1.81
C PHE A 98 7.88 -3.05 1.21
N HIS A 99 8.20 -2.09 2.08
CA HIS A 99 8.52 -0.73 1.68
C HIS A 99 9.82 -0.31 2.34
N VAL A 100 10.71 0.31 1.57
CA VAL A 100 12.00 0.81 2.02
C VAL A 100 12.05 2.32 1.81
N ILE A 101 12.44 3.03 2.86
CA ILE A 101 12.65 4.48 2.84
C ILE A 101 14.04 4.79 3.39
N LYS A 102 14.59 5.95 3.06
CA LYS A 102 15.82 6.42 3.70
C LYS A 102 15.56 6.62 5.20
N SER A 103 16.55 6.29 6.05
CA SER A 103 16.47 6.48 7.50
C SER A 103 16.27 7.95 7.90
N SER A 104 16.74 8.88 7.07
CA SER A 104 16.55 10.33 7.25
C SER A 104 15.20 10.85 6.78
N SER A 105 14.37 10.02 6.14
CA SER A 105 13.06 10.44 5.65
C SER A 105 12.04 10.48 6.77
N ASN A 106 11.22 11.54 6.79
CA ASN A 106 10.04 11.56 7.62
C ASN A 106 8.96 10.68 6.99
N PHE A 107 8.54 9.63 7.70
CA PHE A 107 7.45 8.80 7.25
C PHE A 107 6.13 9.54 7.48
N GLN A 108 5.40 9.76 6.40
CA GLN A 108 4.06 10.35 6.45
C GLN A 108 3.02 9.23 6.27
N VAL A 109 2.05 9.22 7.16
CA VAL A 109 0.82 8.44 6.96
C VAL A 109 -0.18 9.26 6.14
N PHE A 110 -1.25 8.64 5.70
CA PHE A 110 -2.36 9.34 5.04
C PHE A 110 -2.70 10.64 5.77
N ARG A 111 -2.89 11.73 5.04
CA ARG A 111 -3.17 13.09 5.55
C ARG A 111 -1.95 13.89 6.02
N ASN A 112 -0.79 13.63 5.43
CA ASN A 112 0.45 14.41 5.65
C ASN A 112 0.91 14.51 7.13
N ILE A 113 0.58 13.52 7.94
CA ILE A 113 1.03 13.46 9.33
C ILE A 113 2.34 12.71 9.40
N SER A 114 3.38 13.39 9.86
CA SER A 114 4.66 12.74 10.18
C SER A 114 4.48 11.83 11.39
N ARG A 115 4.99 10.62 11.29
CA ARG A 115 4.94 9.64 12.36
C ARG A 115 6.34 9.18 12.73
N LYS A 116 6.67 9.28 14.01
CA LYS A 116 7.85 8.63 14.55
C LYS A 116 7.62 7.12 14.56
N LEU A 117 8.56 6.39 13.97
CA LEU A 117 8.51 4.93 13.91
C LEU A 117 9.46 4.34 14.95
N ASP A 118 9.03 3.25 15.61
CA ASP A 118 9.93 2.42 16.41
C ASP A 118 10.56 1.37 15.51
N TYR A 119 11.88 1.25 15.61
CA TYR A 119 12.66 0.33 14.80
C TYR A 119 13.41 -0.68 15.68
N ASP A 120 13.51 -1.89 15.15
CA ASP A 120 14.59 -2.80 15.54
C ASP A 120 15.73 -2.66 14.52
N ARG A 121 16.94 -2.31 15.00
CA ARG A 121 18.10 -2.27 14.13
C ARG A 121 18.59 -3.67 13.84
N LYS A 122 18.62 -4.04 12.55
CA LYS A 122 19.13 -5.31 12.06
C LYS A 122 20.15 -5.06 10.94
N PHE A 123 21.42 -5.33 11.20
CA PHE A 123 22.50 -5.06 10.25
C PHE A 123 22.52 -3.60 9.78
N LEU A 124 22.32 -3.37 8.49
CA LEU A 124 22.29 -2.05 7.85
C LEU A 124 20.88 -1.45 7.81
N PHE A 125 19.87 -2.14 8.32
CA PHE A 125 18.47 -1.73 8.20
C PHE A 125 17.85 -1.43 9.55
N ASN A 126 16.98 -0.41 9.58
CA ASN A 126 16.03 -0.20 10.64
C ASN A 126 14.70 -0.83 10.20
N ILE A 127 14.28 -1.88 10.89
CA ILE A 127 13.05 -2.61 10.56
C ILE A 127 11.93 -2.10 11.45
N PHE A 128 10.84 -1.61 10.84
CA PHE A 128 9.66 -1.21 11.58
C PHE A 128 9.07 -2.41 12.34
N ARG A 129 8.82 -2.19 13.61
CA ARG A 129 8.29 -3.23 14.48
C ARG A 129 6.81 -3.52 14.13
N PRO A 130 6.48 -4.71 13.60
CA PRO A 130 5.08 -5.07 13.35
C PRO A 130 4.31 -5.17 14.66
N LYS A 131 3.00 -5.13 14.60
CA LYS A 131 2.16 -5.40 15.78
C LYS A 131 2.41 -6.81 16.29
N ASP A 132 2.92 -6.89 17.49
CA ASP A 132 3.15 -8.16 18.16
C ASP A 132 1.82 -8.72 18.67
N LEU A 133 1.33 -9.80 18.06
CA LEU A 133 0.08 -10.47 18.46
C LEU A 133 0.22 -11.28 19.75
N SER A 134 1.40 -11.41 20.33
CA SER A 134 1.55 -12.00 21.67
C SER A 134 0.96 -11.09 22.77
N LYS A 135 0.92 -9.78 22.51
CA LYS A 135 0.36 -8.79 23.46
C LYS A 135 -1.17 -8.80 23.43
N ASN A 136 -1.79 -8.95 24.60
CA ASN A 136 -3.25 -9.00 24.75
C ASN A 136 -3.95 -7.81 24.10
N ARG A 137 -3.41 -6.59 24.25
CA ARG A 137 -3.93 -5.39 23.57
C ARG A 137 -4.02 -5.59 22.05
N ASN A 138 -3.00 -6.13 21.43
CA ASN A 138 -2.96 -6.33 19.98
C ASN A 138 -3.91 -7.45 19.54
N LYS A 139 -4.05 -8.51 20.34
CA LYS A 139 -5.05 -9.57 20.12
C LYS A 139 -6.46 -9.02 20.16
N THR A 140 -6.79 -8.18 21.15
CA THR A 140 -8.11 -7.55 21.27
C THR A 140 -8.42 -6.65 20.07
N ILE A 141 -7.45 -5.81 19.68
CA ILE A 141 -7.61 -4.95 18.50
C ILE A 141 -7.86 -5.79 17.24
N PHE A 142 -7.08 -6.85 17.05
CA PHE A 142 -7.23 -7.74 15.91
C PHE A 142 -8.57 -8.49 15.92
N PHE A 143 -9.01 -8.95 17.09
CA PHE A 143 -10.32 -9.60 17.27
C PHE A 143 -11.47 -8.65 16.89
N ILE A 144 -11.42 -7.39 17.36
CA ILE A 144 -12.45 -6.39 17.06
C ILE A 144 -12.43 -6.05 15.54
N GLU A 145 -11.25 -5.87 14.96
CA GLU A 145 -11.10 -5.59 13.52
C GLU A 145 -11.68 -6.70 12.66
N LYS A 146 -11.42 -7.97 13.05
CA LYS A 146 -11.88 -9.14 12.30
C LYS A 146 -13.40 -9.37 12.42
N ASN A 147 -13.97 -9.24 13.62
CA ASN A 147 -15.36 -9.64 13.87
C ASN A 147 -16.35 -8.46 13.72
N PHE A 148 -15.87 -7.21 13.90
CA PHE A 148 -16.69 -6.00 13.84
C PHE A 148 -16.05 -4.91 12.96
N PRO A 149 -15.71 -5.20 11.68
CA PRO A 149 -14.93 -4.30 10.84
C PRO A 149 -15.58 -2.92 10.67
N LYS A 150 -16.89 -2.85 10.47
CA LYS A 150 -17.61 -1.58 10.30
C LYS A 150 -17.47 -0.65 11.52
N ILE A 151 -17.63 -1.21 12.72
CA ILE A 151 -17.52 -0.47 14.00
C ILE A 151 -16.05 -0.08 14.21
N PHE A 152 -15.13 -1.02 14.01
CA PHE A 152 -13.70 -0.79 14.16
C PHE A 152 -13.19 0.37 13.31
N TYR A 153 -13.50 0.37 12.01
CA TYR A 153 -13.05 1.43 11.10
C TYR A 153 -13.72 2.77 11.38
N LYS A 154 -14.99 2.79 11.82
CA LYS A 154 -15.66 4.03 12.26
C LYS A 154 -14.94 4.63 13.47
N LEU A 155 -14.68 3.84 14.51
CA LEU A 155 -13.97 4.30 15.71
C LEU A 155 -12.52 4.72 15.40
N LYS A 156 -11.82 3.98 14.55
CA LYS A 156 -10.48 4.31 14.10
C LYS A 156 -10.43 5.66 13.39
N ASN A 157 -11.38 5.95 12.51
CA ASN A 157 -11.46 7.23 11.80
C ASN A 157 -11.74 8.38 12.76
N ILE A 158 -12.66 8.23 13.70
CA ILE A 158 -12.93 9.22 14.76
C ILE A 158 -11.68 9.49 15.59
N ALA A 159 -10.98 8.43 16.01
CA ALA A 159 -9.74 8.57 16.78
C ALA A 159 -8.62 9.29 16.00
N ILE A 160 -8.53 9.05 14.69
CA ILE A 160 -7.59 9.75 13.80
C ILE A 160 -7.96 11.23 13.70
N GLU A 161 -9.25 11.56 13.50
CA GLU A 161 -9.73 12.95 13.41
C GLU A 161 -9.50 13.75 14.69
N LEU A 162 -9.75 13.13 15.85
CA LEU A 162 -9.47 13.74 17.15
C LEU A 162 -7.97 14.00 17.36
N LYS A 163 -7.10 13.13 16.88
CA LYS A 163 -5.65 13.35 16.93
C LYS A 163 -5.19 14.50 16.01
N ILE A 164 -5.82 14.65 14.87
CA ILE A 164 -5.50 15.73 13.91
C ILE A 164 -5.89 17.09 14.46
N LYS A 165 -7.01 17.17 15.17
CA LYS A 165 -7.49 18.43 15.78
C LYS A 165 -6.67 18.88 17.00
N LYS A 166 -5.86 18.00 17.58
CA LYS A 166 -5.01 18.29 18.76
C LYS A 166 -3.58 18.68 18.41
N ASN A 167 -3.18 18.59 17.17
CA ASN A 167 -1.89 19.04 16.62
C ASN A 167 -2.11 20.19 15.63
#